data_2703dffbd5ff13fe8a7e7c81f68bad50
#
_entry.id   2703dffbd5ff13fe8a7e7c81f68bad50
#
_cell.length_a   1.000
_cell.length_b   1.000
_cell.length_c   1.000
_cell.angle_alpha   90.00
_cell.angle_beta   90.00
_cell.angle_gamma   90.00
#
_symmetry.space_group_name_H-M   'P 1'
#
loop_
_entity.id
_entity.type
_entity.pdbx_description
1 polymer ?
#
loop_
_entity_poly.entity_id
_entity_poly.type
_entity_poly.pdbx_seq_one_letter_code
_entity_poly.pdbx_strand_id
1 'polypeptide(L)'
;MSAETGSCTVDSSVFRLPLQTQHFSLEPLKASDFDALYAVASDSLLWEQHPEADRWKRSKFQHFFQGGLTNDLGCFVIREKQSGRAVGSSRFYGYEVANTCIRIGYTFIAREFWGTSANRELKEVMLLRAFKVTDRVFFDIGPHNFRSIAAVKKLGAAFSHNESDSKAVFVLSQQQWFNTSSGC
;
A
#
# COMPACT_ATOMS: atom_id res chain seq x y z
N MET A 1 -25.07 -4.25 39.05
CA MET A 1 -23.68 -4.02 38.62
C MET A 1 -23.62 -4.19 37.10
N SER A 2 -23.78 -3.11 36.39
CA SER A 2 -23.74 -3.11 34.91
C SER A 2 -22.30 -3.04 34.44
N ALA A 3 -21.86 -4.08 33.76
CA ALA A 3 -20.53 -4.07 33.14
C ALA A 3 -20.59 -3.15 31.90
N GLU A 4 -19.94 -1.99 31.97
CA GLU A 4 -19.65 -1.17 30.81
C GLU A 4 -18.65 -1.92 29.96
N THR A 5 -19.11 -2.49 28.86
CA THR A 5 -18.26 -2.97 27.78
C THR A 5 -17.69 -1.75 27.07
N GLY A 6 -16.52 -1.30 27.51
CA GLY A 6 -15.75 -0.28 26.82
C GLY A 6 -15.44 -0.75 25.40
N SER A 7 -16.21 -0.25 24.43
CA SER A 7 -15.86 -0.36 23.00
C SER A 7 -14.55 0.36 22.79
N CYS A 8 -13.47 -0.38 22.69
CA CYS A 8 -12.17 0.15 22.25
C CYS A 8 -12.30 0.53 20.77
N THR A 9 -12.75 1.75 20.51
CA THR A 9 -12.75 2.30 19.15
C THR A 9 -11.31 2.48 18.73
N VAL A 10 -10.81 1.57 17.93
CA VAL A 10 -9.47 1.68 17.33
C VAL A 10 -9.44 2.95 16.48
N ASP A 11 -8.58 3.88 16.85
CA ASP A 11 -8.42 5.15 16.15
C ASP A 11 -7.77 4.92 14.77
N SER A 12 -8.57 5.03 13.71
CA SER A 12 -8.10 4.90 12.33
C SER A 12 -7.17 6.03 11.88
N SER A 13 -7.02 7.10 12.68
CA SER A 13 -6.11 8.22 12.38
C SER A 13 -4.65 7.78 12.29
N VAL A 14 -4.29 6.67 12.95
CA VAL A 14 -2.93 6.09 12.88
C VAL A 14 -2.48 5.79 11.44
N PHE A 15 -3.43 5.50 10.53
CA PHE A 15 -3.12 5.22 9.13
C PHE A 15 -2.75 6.46 8.32
N ARG A 16 -3.02 7.67 8.82
CA ARG A 16 -2.70 8.95 8.17
C ARG A 16 -1.35 9.52 8.58
N LEU A 17 -0.76 9.00 9.66
CA LEU A 17 0.51 9.50 10.16
C LEU A 17 1.65 9.12 9.22
N PRO A 18 2.63 10.01 8.99
CA PRO A 18 3.78 9.71 8.15
C PRO A 18 4.54 8.48 8.63
N LEU A 19 5.19 7.82 7.69
CA LEU A 19 6.02 6.65 7.92
C LEU A 19 7.45 6.92 7.45
N GLN A 20 8.41 6.29 8.09
CA GLN A 20 9.83 6.45 7.78
C GLN A 20 10.47 5.08 7.65
N THR A 21 11.33 4.93 6.66
CA THR A 21 12.21 3.78 6.48
C THR A 21 13.66 4.25 6.50
N GLN A 22 14.60 3.37 6.24
CA GLN A 22 16.01 3.77 6.11
C GLN A 22 16.20 4.73 4.92
N HIS A 23 15.62 4.41 3.76
CA HIS A 23 15.88 5.12 2.51
C HIS A 23 14.72 6.00 2.04
N PHE A 24 13.52 5.83 2.59
CA PHE A 24 12.32 6.52 2.13
C PHE A 24 11.55 7.18 3.26
N SER A 25 10.85 8.28 2.94
CA SER A 25 9.74 8.81 3.73
C SER A 25 8.42 8.59 2.98
N LEU A 26 7.36 8.25 3.72
CA LEU A 26 6.00 8.19 3.23
C LEU A 26 5.24 9.32 3.92
N GLU A 27 4.96 10.37 3.18
CA GLU A 27 4.30 11.57 3.68
C GLU A 27 2.85 11.60 3.21
N PRO A 28 1.91 12.11 4.02
CA PRO A 28 0.53 12.28 3.60
C PRO A 28 0.44 13.02 2.27
N LEU A 29 -0.31 12.46 1.31
CA LEU A 29 -0.47 12.99 -0.03
C LEU A 29 -1.13 14.38 0.01
N LYS A 30 -0.59 15.32 -0.77
CA LYS A 30 -1.11 16.69 -0.94
C LYS A 30 -1.39 16.97 -2.41
N ALA A 31 -2.30 17.90 -2.70
CA ALA A 31 -2.60 18.29 -4.07
C ALA A 31 -1.36 18.81 -4.83
N SER A 32 -0.41 19.44 -4.13
CA SER A 32 0.87 19.89 -4.68
C SER A 32 1.81 18.79 -5.15
N ASP A 33 1.56 17.53 -4.77
CA ASP A 33 2.42 16.40 -5.17
C ASP A 33 2.09 15.85 -6.57
N PHE A 34 1.03 16.37 -7.22
CA PHE A 34 0.54 15.82 -8.48
C PHE A 34 1.61 15.75 -9.57
N ASP A 35 2.26 16.87 -9.88
CA ASP A 35 3.20 16.91 -11.00
C ASP A 35 4.45 16.08 -10.72
N ALA A 36 4.94 16.06 -9.48
CA ALA A 36 6.07 15.23 -9.07
C ALA A 36 5.75 13.73 -9.17
N LEU A 37 4.55 13.31 -8.76
CA LEU A 37 4.11 11.92 -8.89
C LEU A 37 3.78 11.56 -10.33
N TYR A 38 3.20 12.48 -11.12
CA TYR A 38 2.92 12.24 -12.52
C TYR A 38 4.21 12.07 -13.34
N ALA A 39 5.26 12.79 -13.02
CA ALA A 39 6.57 12.59 -13.66
C ALA A 39 7.04 11.13 -13.55
N VAL A 40 6.80 10.48 -12.41
CA VAL A 40 7.08 9.04 -12.23
C VAL A 40 6.03 8.18 -12.95
N ALA A 41 4.75 8.48 -12.75
CA ALA A 41 3.63 7.65 -13.24
C ALA A 41 3.44 7.71 -14.76
N SER A 42 4.00 8.70 -15.45
CA SER A 42 3.94 8.84 -16.92
C SER A 42 4.76 7.79 -17.67
N ASP A 43 5.61 7.03 -16.98
CA ASP A 43 6.28 5.87 -17.54
C ASP A 43 5.28 4.73 -17.77
N SER A 44 4.95 4.44 -19.03
CA SER A 44 3.95 3.42 -19.41
C SER A 44 4.32 2.02 -18.94
N LEU A 45 5.63 1.71 -18.83
CA LEU A 45 6.10 0.40 -18.37
C LEU A 45 5.79 0.11 -16.89
N LEU A 46 5.49 1.14 -16.09
CA LEU A 46 5.00 0.94 -14.72
C LEU A 46 3.69 0.14 -14.69
N TRP A 47 2.85 0.31 -15.73
CA TRP A 47 1.48 -0.14 -15.76
C TRP A 47 1.22 -1.33 -16.68
N GLU A 48 2.25 -1.84 -17.38
CA GLU A 48 2.12 -2.90 -18.39
C GLU A 48 1.40 -4.17 -17.88
N GLN A 49 1.61 -4.53 -16.60
CA GLN A 49 0.97 -5.70 -15.97
C GLN A 49 -0.24 -5.31 -15.11
N HIS A 50 -0.61 -4.02 -15.07
CA HIS A 50 -1.73 -3.55 -14.28
C HIS A 50 -3.04 -3.65 -15.07
N PRO A 51 -4.20 -4.02 -14.46
CA PRO A 51 -5.49 -4.02 -15.15
C PRO A 51 -5.83 -2.69 -15.85
N GLU A 52 -5.41 -1.56 -15.25
CA GLU A 52 -5.50 -0.24 -15.87
C GLU A 52 -4.15 0.15 -16.50
N ALA A 53 -3.78 -0.51 -17.59
CA ALA A 53 -2.49 -0.33 -18.25
C ALA A 53 -2.28 1.08 -18.85
N ASP A 54 -3.32 1.86 -18.99
CA ASP A 54 -3.29 3.23 -19.53
C ASP A 54 -3.19 4.34 -18.46
N ARG A 55 -2.91 3.97 -17.19
CA ARG A 55 -2.80 4.92 -16.07
C ARG A 55 -1.64 5.93 -16.21
N TRP A 56 -0.68 5.69 -17.09
CA TRP A 56 0.34 6.65 -17.48
C TRP A 56 -0.20 7.89 -18.18
N LYS A 57 -1.41 7.82 -18.77
CA LYS A 57 -2.07 8.98 -19.37
C LYS A 57 -2.49 9.98 -18.30
N ARG A 58 -2.21 11.27 -18.50
CA ARG A 58 -2.43 12.31 -17.49
C ARG A 58 -3.85 12.30 -16.93
N SER A 59 -4.87 12.18 -17.78
CA SER A 59 -6.28 12.14 -17.33
C SER A 59 -6.61 10.93 -16.46
N LYS A 60 -6.05 9.76 -16.78
CA LYS A 60 -6.21 8.53 -15.98
C LYS A 60 -5.47 8.63 -14.66
N PHE A 61 -4.25 9.14 -14.69
CA PHE A 61 -3.49 9.37 -13.47
C PHE A 61 -4.16 10.42 -12.57
N GLN A 62 -4.74 11.48 -13.15
CA GLN A 62 -5.47 12.48 -12.38
C GLN A 62 -6.63 11.87 -11.60
N HIS A 63 -7.40 10.97 -12.21
CA HIS A 63 -8.47 10.24 -11.53
C HIS A 63 -7.93 9.36 -10.39
N PHE A 64 -6.85 8.61 -10.64
CA PHE A 64 -6.15 7.81 -9.63
C PHE A 64 -5.66 8.67 -8.47
N PHE A 65 -5.04 9.81 -8.76
CA PHE A 65 -4.51 10.75 -7.77
C PHE A 65 -5.63 11.37 -6.92
N GLN A 66 -6.72 11.79 -7.58
CA GLN A 66 -7.89 12.32 -6.88
C GLN A 66 -8.47 11.30 -5.89
N GLY A 67 -8.56 10.03 -6.28
CA GLY A 67 -8.95 8.94 -5.36
C GLY A 67 -7.99 8.76 -4.18
N GLY A 68 -6.73 9.18 -4.31
CA GLY A 68 -5.77 9.25 -3.20
C GLY A 68 -6.02 10.41 -2.24
N LEU A 69 -6.34 11.59 -2.79
CA LEU A 69 -6.65 12.80 -2.00
C LEU A 69 -7.94 12.66 -1.19
N THR A 70 -8.94 11.96 -1.73
CA THR A 70 -10.23 11.74 -1.08
C THR A 70 -10.31 10.45 -0.26
N ASN A 71 -9.19 9.73 -0.14
CA ASN A 71 -9.15 8.49 0.63
C ASN A 71 -9.26 8.76 2.14
N ASP A 72 -10.21 8.12 2.81
CA ASP A 72 -10.49 8.33 4.24
C ASP A 72 -9.36 7.85 5.16
N LEU A 73 -8.51 6.97 4.67
CA LEU A 73 -7.33 6.46 5.38
C LEU A 73 -6.05 7.10 4.83
N GLY A 74 -4.88 6.57 5.14
CA GLY A 74 -3.61 7.13 4.68
C GLY A 74 -3.34 6.87 3.20
N CYS A 75 -3.16 7.93 2.41
CA CYS A 75 -2.51 7.89 1.11
C CYS A 75 -1.22 8.68 1.18
N PHE A 76 -0.14 8.14 0.63
CA PHE A 76 1.21 8.69 0.81
C PHE A 76 1.89 8.97 -0.52
N VAL A 77 2.61 10.10 -0.58
CA VAL A 77 3.72 10.28 -1.50
C VAL A 77 4.95 9.62 -0.89
N ILE A 78 5.66 8.82 -1.66
CA ILE A 78 6.93 8.20 -1.27
C ILE A 78 8.07 9.06 -1.80
N ARG A 79 8.95 9.51 -0.90
CA ARG A 79 10.14 10.28 -1.26
C ARG A 79 11.40 9.51 -0.91
N GLU A 80 12.35 9.51 -1.83
CA GLU A 80 13.71 9.06 -1.54
C GLU A 80 14.42 10.08 -0.65
N LYS A 81 14.94 9.65 0.49
CA LYS A 81 15.55 10.56 1.46
C LYS A 81 16.81 11.25 0.96
N GLN A 82 17.59 10.57 0.14
CA GLN A 82 18.85 11.10 -0.39
C GLN A 82 18.63 12.31 -1.30
N SER A 83 17.63 12.23 -2.18
CA SER A 83 17.36 13.27 -3.18
C SER A 83 16.18 14.18 -2.83
N GLY A 84 15.31 13.78 -1.89
CA GLY A 84 14.02 14.42 -1.60
C GLY A 84 12.97 14.23 -2.70
N ARG A 85 13.31 13.52 -3.78
CA ARG A 85 12.46 13.34 -4.96
C ARG A 85 11.29 12.41 -4.66
N ALA A 86 10.11 12.75 -5.16
CA ALA A 86 8.98 11.82 -5.17
C ALA A 86 9.29 10.66 -6.13
N VAL A 87 9.14 9.43 -5.64
CA VAL A 87 9.47 8.20 -6.37
C VAL A 87 8.30 7.23 -6.48
N GLY A 88 7.16 7.53 -5.85
CA GLY A 88 6.00 6.67 -5.90
C GLY A 88 4.89 7.05 -4.93
N SER A 89 3.92 6.18 -4.82
CA SER A 89 2.78 6.33 -3.90
C SER A 89 2.31 4.97 -3.39
N SER A 90 1.66 4.96 -2.24
CA SER A 90 0.96 3.80 -1.68
C SER A 90 -0.14 4.28 -0.74
N ARG A 91 -1.15 3.44 -0.46
CA ARG A 91 -2.23 3.81 0.46
C ARG A 91 -2.76 2.65 1.28
N PHE A 92 -3.34 3.01 2.44
CA PHE A 92 -4.25 2.15 3.20
C PHE A 92 -5.69 2.40 2.74
N TYR A 93 -6.51 1.37 2.67
CA TYR A 93 -7.93 1.49 2.33
C TYR A 93 -8.73 0.29 2.85
N GLY A 94 -10.05 0.38 2.83
CA GLY A 94 -10.93 -0.73 3.19
C GLY A 94 -10.70 -1.25 4.60
N TYR A 95 -10.59 -0.36 5.59
CA TYR A 95 -10.47 -0.74 6.99
C TYR A 95 -11.83 -1.24 7.51
N GLU A 96 -11.84 -2.45 8.02
CA GLU A 96 -13.00 -3.12 8.59
C GLU A 96 -12.75 -3.44 10.06
N VAL A 97 -13.31 -2.63 10.96
CA VAL A 97 -13.14 -2.78 12.42
C VAL A 97 -13.64 -4.13 12.91
N ALA A 98 -14.83 -4.56 12.47
CA ALA A 98 -15.44 -5.83 12.90
C ALA A 98 -14.60 -7.05 12.50
N ASN A 99 -13.90 -6.98 11.39
CA ASN A 99 -13.04 -8.05 10.86
C ASN A 99 -11.57 -7.85 11.18
N THR A 100 -11.19 -6.79 11.89
CA THR A 100 -9.82 -6.42 12.24
C THR A 100 -8.87 -6.51 11.04
N CYS A 101 -9.29 -5.94 9.90
CA CYS A 101 -8.51 -6.02 8.67
C CYS A 101 -8.45 -4.69 7.92
N ILE A 102 -7.41 -4.57 7.09
CA ILE A 102 -7.16 -3.41 6.21
C ILE A 102 -6.52 -3.86 4.91
N ARG A 103 -6.61 -3.05 3.88
CA ARG A 103 -5.93 -3.25 2.61
C ARG A 103 -4.75 -2.28 2.44
N ILE A 104 -3.67 -2.77 1.84
CA ILE A 104 -2.53 -1.97 1.37
C ILE A 104 -2.45 -2.13 -0.14
N GLY A 105 -2.51 -1.03 -0.87
CA GLY A 105 -2.48 -1.11 -2.33
C GLY A 105 -2.26 0.23 -3.01
N TYR A 106 -2.68 0.29 -4.29
CA TYR A 106 -2.46 1.45 -5.16
C TYR A 106 -0.98 1.88 -5.18
N THR A 107 -0.08 0.90 -5.02
CA THR A 107 1.36 1.14 -4.90
C THR A 107 2.00 1.16 -6.27
N PHE A 108 2.75 2.22 -6.54
CA PHE A 108 3.73 2.25 -7.62
C PHE A 108 5.02 2.90 -7.11
N ILE A 109 6.13 2.52 -7.70
CA ILE A 109 7.46 3.09 -7.44
C ILE A 109 8.24 3.17 -8.75
N ALA A 110 9.07 4.20 -8.88
CA ALA A 110 9.90 4.40 -10.07
C ALA A 110 10.70 3.13 -10.43
N ARG A 111 10.81 2.84 -11.72
CA ARG A 111 11.40 1.59 -12.23
C ARG A 111 12.84 1.35 -11.79
N GLU A 112 13.60 2.40 -11.55
CA GLU A 112 14.98 2.29 -11.03
C GLU A 112 15.06 1.56 -9.68
N PHE A 113 13.97 1.51 -8.92
CA PHE A 113 13.87 0.76 -7.66
C PHE A 113 13.35 -0.67 -7.82
N TRP A 114 13.01 -1.10 -9.05
CA TRP A 114 12.58 -2.47 -9.27
C TRP A 114 13.74 -3.45 -9.10
N GLY A 115 13.45 -4.61 -8.55
CA GLY A 115 14.48 -5.61 -8.27
C GLY A 115 15.35 -5.29 -7.04
N THR A 116 15.16 -4.13 -6.41
CA THR A 116 15.84 -3.76 -5.17
C THR A 116 15.00 -4.12 -3.93
N SER A 117 15.52 -3.82 -2.73
CA SER A 117 14.79 -3.98 -1.47
C SER A 117 13.70 -2.92 -1.25
N ALA A 118 13.61 -1.87 -2.07
CA ALA A 118 12.77 -0.71 -1.87
C ALA A 118 11.29 -1.06 -1.61
N ASN A 119 10.67 -1.88 -2.49
CA ASN A 119 9.27 -2.24 -2.30
C ASN A 119 9.04 -3.04 -1.02
N ARG A 120 9.98 -3.91 -0.64
CA ARG A 120 9.94 -4.66 0.62
C ARG A 120 10.00 -3.70 1.80
N GLU A 121 10.96 -2.80 1.83
CA GLU A 121 11.16 -1.80 2.88
C GLU A 121 9.91 -0.93 3.10
N LEU A 122 9.29 -0.46 2.01
CA LEU A 122 8.04 0.30 2.05
C LEU A 122 6.88 -0.52 2.62
N LYS A 123 6.74 -1.77 2.19
CA LYS A 123 5.67 -2.65 2.67
C LYS A 123 5.86 -3.04 4.13
N GLU A 124 7.09 -3.28 4.58
CA GLU A 124 7.39 -3.60 5.97
C GLU A 124 6.93 -2.50 6.93
N VAL A 125 7.24 -1.24 6.64
CA VAL A 125 6.82 -0.14 7.51
C VAL A 125 5.30 0.06 7.52
N MET A 126 4.63 -0.18 6.39
CA MET A 126 3.17 -0.14 6.30
C MET A 126 2.54 -1.33 7.05
N LEU A 127 3.07 -2.53 6.94
CA LEU A 127 2.63 -3.71 7.69
C LEU A 127 2.79 -3.53 9.19
N LEU A 128 3.95 -3.04 9.63
CA LEU A 128 4.18 -2.72 11.05
C LEU A 128 3.17 -1.70 11.60
N ARG A 129 2.75 -0.73 10.78
CA ARG A 129 1.70 0.21 11.13
C ARG A 129 0.34 -0.47 11.19
N ALA A 130 -0.01 -1.27 10.18
CA ALA A 130 -1.28 -1.96 10.09
C ALA A 130 -1.49 -2.92 11.26
N PHE A 131 -0.50 -3.75 11.57
CA PHE A 131 -0.56 -4.76 12.63
C PHE A 131 -0.54 -4.21 14.07
N LYS A 132 -0.48 -2.88 14.25
CA LYS A 132 -0.78 -2.27 15.55
C LYS A 132 -2.27 -2.27 15.88
N VAL A 133 -3.12 -2.35 14.86
CA VAL A 133 -4.57 -2.15 15.00
C VAL A 133 -5.41 -3.15 14.19
N THR A 134 -4.76 -4.03 13.44
CA THR A 134 -5.43 -5.09 12.64
C THR A 134 -4.71 -6.41 12.77
N ASP A 135 -5.43 -7.52 12.57
CA ASP A 135 -4.87 -8.88 12.57
C ASP A 135 -4.53 -9.37 11.17
N ARG A 136 -5.15 -8.75 10.14
CA ARG A 136 -5.00 -9.16 8.75
C ARG A 136 -4.83 -7.97 7.81
N VAL A 137 -3.93 -8.14 6.87
CA VAL A 137 -3.73 -7.20 5.77
C VAL A 137 -4.03 -7.91 4.46
N PHE A 138 -4.84 -7.28 3.62
CA PHE A 138 -5.18 -7.77 2.29
C PHE A 138 -4.48 -6.94 1.20
N PHE A 139 -4.20 -7.63 0.08
CA PHE A 139 -3.64 -7.03 -1.13
C PHE A 139 -4.51 -7.43 -2.32
N ASP A 140 -5.13 -6.44 -2.96
CA ASP A 140 -5.93 -6.63 -4.18
C ASP A 140 -5.02 -6.43 -5.38
N ILE A 141 -4.82 -7.48 -6.19
CA ILE A 141 -3.82 -7.49 -7.27
C ILE A 141 -4.47 -8.05 -8.54
N GLY A 142 -4.19 -7.43 -9.68
CA GLY A 142 -4.59 -8.01 -10.97
C GLY A 142 -3.96 -9.39 -11.18
N PRO A 143 -4.72 -10.39 -11.67
CA PRO A 143 -4.24 -11.78 -11.78
C PRO A 143 -3.02 -11.94 -12.72
N HIS A 144 -2.81 -11.00 -13.63
CA HIS A 144 -1.67 -10.96 -14.55
C HIS A 144 -0.54 -10.01 -14.08
N ASN A 145 -0.68 -9.39 -12.92
CA ASN A 145 0.38 -8.56 -12.35
C ASN A 145 1.36 -9.43 -11.54
N PHE A 146 2.12 -10.25 -12.26
CA PHE A 146 3.04 -11.23 -11.69
C PHE A 146 4.10 -10.60 -10.79
N ARG A 147 4.54 -9.38 -11.11
CA ARG A 147 5.49 -8.62 -10.31
C ARG A 147 4.93 -8.31 -8.92
N SER A 148 3.71 -7.78 -8.85
CA SER A 148 3.05 -7.48 -7.57
C SER A 148 2.72 -8.76 -6.79
N ILE A 149 2.26 -9.81 -7.47
CA ILE A 149 2.00 -11.13 -6.86
C ILE A 149 3.28 -11.69 -6.23
N ALA A 150 4.39 -11.69 -6.96
CA ALA A 150 5.68 -12.15 -6.44
C ALA A 150 6.15 -11.32 -5.24
N ALA A 151 5.92 -10.00 -5.27
CA ALA A 151 6.31 -9.10 -4.18
C ALA A 151 5.54 -9.41 -2.88
N VAL A 152 4.21 -9.59 -2.93
CA VAL A 152 3.44 -9.89 -1.70
C VAL A 152 3.68 -11.31 -1.19
N LYS A 153 3.92 -12.27 -2.08
CA LYS A 153 4.32 -13.64 -1.68
C LYS A 153 5.66 -13.65 -0.94
N LYS A 154 6.62 -12.82 -1.35
CA LYS A 154 7.90 -12.66 -0.63
C LYS A 154 7.74 -12.08 0.78
N LEU A 155 6.65 -11.37 1.05
CA LEU A 155 6.28 -10.90 2.39
C LEU A 155 5.59 -11.99 3.24
N GLY A 156 5.26 -13.14 2.66
CA GLY A 156 4.54 -14.23 3.31
C GLY A 156 3.03 -14.21 3.07
N ALA A 157 2.50 -13.32 2.22
CA ALA A 157 1.08 -13.30 1.90
C ALA A 157 0.69 -14.52 1.05
N ALA A 158 -0.44 -15.14 1.40
CA ALA A 158 -1.03 -16.27 0.68
C ALA A 158 -2.20 -15.82 -0.20
N PHE A 159 -2.42 -16.51 -1.30
CA PHE A 159 -3.64 -16.34 -2.09
C PHE A 159 -4.87 -16.72 -1.26
N SER A 160 -5.89 -15.88 -1.30
CA SER A 160 -7.16 -16.09 -0.61
C SER A 160 -8.25 -16.52 -1.60
N HIS A 161 -8.62 -15.64 -2.50
CA HIS A 161 -9.67 -15.89 -3.50
C HIS A 161 -9.58 -14.90 -4.68
N ASN A 162 -10.33 -15.16 -5.73
CA ASN A 162 -10.59 -14.15 -6.74
C ASN A 162 -11.88 -13.41 -6.38
N GLU A 163 -11.82 -12.08 -6.24
CA GLU A 163 -13.00 -11.24 -6.03
C GLU A 163 -13.73 -10.99 -7.37
N SER A 164 -12.96 -10.97 -8.47
CA SER A 164 -13.45 -10.87 -9.84
C SER A 164 -12.40 -11.39 -10.83
N ASP A 165 -12.74 -11.43 -12.13
CA ASP A 165 -11.80 -11.80 -13.20
C ASP A 165 -10.57 -10.86 -13.27
N SER A 166 -10.69 -9.66 -12.74
CA SER A 166 -9.63 -8.64 -12.75
C SER A 166 -8.95 -8.45 -11.41
N LYS A 167 -9.38 -9.18 -10.34
CA LYS A 167 -8.88 -8.98 -8.97
C LYS A 167 -8.70 -10.29 -8.21
N ALA A 168 -7.44 -10.60 -7.93
CA ALA A 168 -7.02 -11.66 -7.01
C ALA A 168 -6.68 -11.04 -5.65
N VAL A 169 -7.16 -11.64 -4.57
CA VAL A 169 -6.96 -11.18 -3.19
C VAL A 169 -5.93 -12.06 -2.52
N PHE A 170 -4.91 -11.44 -1.93
CA PHE A 170 -3.91 -12.06 -1.09
C PHE A 170 -4.07 -11.59 0.34
N VAL A 171 -3.77 -12.43 1.31
CA VAL A 171 -3.89 -12.13 2.75
C VAL A 171 -2.60 -12.46 3.48
N LEU A 172 -2.25 -11.60 4.43
CA LEU A 172 -1.16 -11.81 5.38
C LEU A 172 -1.70 -11.56 6.79
N SER A 173 -1.59 -12.55 7.68
CA SER A 173 -1.93 -12.37 9.09
C SER A 173 -0.75 -11.81 9.89
N GLN A 174 -1.07 -11.11 10.97
CA GLN A 174 -0.08 -10.62 11.93
C GLN A 174 0.84 -11.74 12.43
N GLN A 175 0.24 -12.89 12.78
CA GLN A 175 0.99 -14.05 13.28
C GLN A 175 1.98 -14.59 12.23
N GLN A 176 1.54 -14.74 10.97
CA GLN A 176 2.43 -15.17 9.87
C GLN A 176 3.59 -14.20 9.67
N TRP A 177 3.30 -12.90 9.68
CA TRP A 177 4.30 -11.85 9.52
C TRP A 177 5.40 -11.93 10.58
N PHE A 178 5.04 -11.96 11.87
CA PHE A 178 6.03 -11.99 12.94
C PHE A 178 6.78 -13.32 13.02
N ASN A 179 6.16 -14.44 12.71
CA ASN A 179 6.85 -15.73 12.67
C ASN A 179 7.90 -15.78 11.55
N THR A 180 7.61 -15.19 10.40
CA THR A 180 8.57 -15.14 9.26
C THR A 180 9.71 -14.17 9.53
N SER A 181 9.45 -13.08 10.25
CA SER A 181 10.45 -12.05 10.57
C SER A 181 11.37 -12.45 11.73
N SER A 182 10.98 -13.42 12.56
CA SER A 182 11.76 -13.90 13.71
C SER A 182 12.70 -15.07 13.37
N GLY A 183 12.69 -15.56 12.14
CA GLY A 183 13.46 -16.72 11.68
C GLY A 183 14.71 -16.37 10.84
N CYS A 184 15.18 -15.10 10.85
CA CYS A 184 16.42 -14.67 10.19
C CYS A 184 17.47 -14.22 11.20
#